data_4f8f908112a1e68eefdb1282e5652aff
#
_entry.id   4f8f908112a1e68eefdb1282e5652aff
#
_cell.length_a   1.000
_cell.length_b   1.000
_cell.length_c   1.000
_cell.angle_alpha   90.00
_cell.angle_beta   90.00
_cell.angle_gamma   90.00
#
_symmetry.space_group_name_H-M   'P 1'
#
loop_
_entity.id
_entity.type
_entity.pdbx_description
1 polymer ?
#
loop_
_entity_poly.entity_id
_entity_poly.type
_entity_poly.pdbx_seq_one_letter_code
_entity_poly.pdbx_strand_id
1 'polypeptide(L)'
;ATKRAITLVGASGSGKTTASRYLGQRLAYLTDETTIIERTTGAVVPYPKPLSVIVAPDEPKEQQNPAELGLNVVAADDHSYRLERVVIIDRRDEPTSPRIEPVPLAQALMTICEQTSGLMFTREGLRSIADVIIGSGGAWRLVYSEVQQAEPLVYQLLSGEGLPEREAEGYQTFEPADALPNVFANGTVTVARAPGSEGYLVGEETFLLHRGEALNELSGFAAECWIAAEQQISSEKHYELLCELFEGLPRDAYDTVITQLSEAGILTVRTVDDPLYTDPEPAELDAADPDAAASEEGAPGSETAAEDTAEDADGTSAGDTTQNAEATE
;
A
#
# COMPACT_ATOMS: atom_id res chain seq x y z
N ALA A 1 -9.98 25.13 8.60
CA ALA A 1 -10.39 24.81 7.22
C ALA A 1 -9.54 23.64 6.75
N THR A 2 -10.13 22.67 6.07
CA THR A 2 -9.42 21.52 5.49
C THR A 2 -8.57 22.00 4.33
N LYS A 3 -7.31 21.59 4.30
CA LYS A 3 -6.37 21.87 3.22
C LYS A 3 -6.32 20.68 2.26
N ARG A 4 -5.99 20.92 1.01
CA ARG A 4 -5.94 19.92 -0.05
C ARG A 4 -4.52 19.43 -0.30
N ALA A 5 -4.34 18.14 -0.54
CA ALA A 5 -3.08 17.53 -0.89
C ALA A 5 -3.21 16.61 -2.10
N ILE A 6 -2.15 16.45 -2.86
CA ILE A 6 -2.00 15.40 -3.86
C ILE A 6 -0.79 14.54 -3.50
N THR A 7 -0.83 13.27 -3.86
CA THR A 7 0.34 12.39 -3.78
C THR A 7 0.89 12.12 -5.19
N LEU A 8 2.22 12.19 -5.33
CA LEU A 8 2.92 11.90 -6.58
C LEU A 8 3.50 10.48 -6.50
N VAL A 9 3.05 9.60 -7.37
CA VAL A 9 3.48 8.20 -7.44
C VAL A 9 4.26 7.96 -8.71
N GLY A 10 5.28 7.11 -8.64
CA GLY A 10 6.08 6.73 -9.81
C GLY A 10 7.29 5.88 -9.42
N ALA A 11 7.87 5.19 -10.38
CA ALA A 11 9.04 4.34 -10.17
C ALA A 11 10.27 5.11 -9.65
N SER A 12 11.26 4.41 -9.16
CA SER A 12 12.54 5.03 -8.80
C SER A 12 13.15 5.71 -10.03
N GLY A 13 13.66 6.94 -9.87
CA GLY A 13 14.21 7.72 -10.99
C GLY A 13 13.18 8.47 -11.84
N SER A 14 11.88 8.34 -11.60
CA SER A 14 10.82 9.04 -12.37
C SER A 14 10.77 10.56 -12.15
N GLY A 15 11.61 11.13 -11.27
CA GLY A 15 11.68 12.57 -11.02
C GLY A 15 10.82 13.06 -9.84
N LYS A 16 10.29 12.16 -8.99
CA LYS A 16 9.50 12.53 -7.79
C LYS A 16 10.20 13.57 -6.93
N THR A 17 11.43 13.30 -6.50
CA THR A 17 12.20 14.21 -5.65
C THR A 17 12.45 15.58 -6.32
N THR A 18 12.69 15.61 -7.63
CA THR A 18 12.82 16.88 -8.38
C THR A 18 11.50 17.64 -8.38
N ALA A 19 10.38 16.96 -8.60
CA ALA A 19 9.06 17.57 -8.55
C ALA A 19 8.71 18.05 -7.14
N SER A 20 8.94 17.23 -6.12
CA SER A 20 8.70 17.57 -4.70
C SER A 20 9.53 18.79 -4.28
N ARG A 21 10.80 18.85 -4.69
CA ARG A 21 11.68 20.00 -4.41
C ARG A 21 11.18 21.28 -5.06
N TYR A 22 10.80 21.24 -6.33
CA TYR A 22 10.31 22.42 -7.05
C TYR A 22 8.95 22.87 -6.50
N LEU A 23 8.00 21.95 -6.36
CA LEU A 23 6.65 22.26 -5.89
C LEU A 23 6.61 22.64 -4.42
N GLY A 24 7.42 22.01 -3.57
CA GLY A 24 7.47 22.27 -2.13
C GLY A 24 7.97 23.66 -1.74
N GLN A 25 8.64 24.39 -2.66
CA GLN A 25 8.96 25.81 -2.49
C GLN A 25 7.75 26.73 -2.73
N ARG A 26 6.68 26.25 -3.35
CA ARG A 26 5.47 26.99 -3.76
C ARG A 26 4.22 26.52 -3.04
N LEU A 27 4.16 25.23 -2.79
CA LEU A 27 3.09 24.54 -2.07
C LEU A 27 3.62 24.02 -0.74
N ALA A 28 2.74 23.58 0.13
CA ALA A 28 3.10 22.90 1.37
C ALA A 28 3.82 21.57 1.06
N TYR A 29 4.95 21.32 1.72
CA TYR A 29 5.71 20.09 1.62
C TYR A 29 5.36 19.17 2.79
N LEU A 30 4.75 18.02 2.50
CA LEU A 30 4.32 17.04 3.50
C LEU A 30 5.31 15.87 3.63
N THR A 31 5.77 15.33 2.49
CA THR A 31 6.70 14.19 2.44
C THR A 31 7.33 14.06 1.04
N ASP A 32 8.46 13.35 0.93
CA ASP A 32 9.11 13.02 -0.36
C ASP A 32 9.03 11.52 -0.69
N GLU A 33 8.96 10.66 0.31
CA GLU A 33 9.13 9.22 0.09
C GLU A 33 7.88 8.42 0.47
N THR A 34 7.33 8.64 1.66
CA THR A 34 6.24 7.84 2.19
C THR A 34 5.00 8.70 2.41
N THR A 35 3.94 8.43 1.67
CA THR A 35 2.63 9.06 1.89
C THR A 35 1.83 8.20 2.86
N ILE A 36 1.52 8.74 4.03
CA ILE A 36 0.70 8.08 5.05
C ILE A 36 -0.70 8.69 4.98
N ILE A 37 -1.71 7.86 4.78
CA ILE A 37 -3.10 8.29 4.62
C ILE A 37 -3.96 7.57 5.64
N GLU A 38 -4.73 8.32 6.41
CA GLU A 38 -5.73 7.77 7.29
C GLU A 38 -6.93 7.29 6.45
N ARG A 39 -7.20 6.00 6.46
CA ARG A 39 -8.18 5.34 5.60
C ARG A 39 -9.60 5.92 5.74
N THR A 40 -10.03 6.23 6.96
CA THR A 40 -11.41 6.66 7.25
C THR A 40 -11.69 8.10 6.88
N THR A 41 -10.70 8.98 6.96
CA THR A 41 -10.86 10.43 6.79
C THR A 41 -10.19 10.96 5.54
N GLY A 42 -9.30 10.17 4.91
CA GLY A 42 -8.43 10.64 3.83
C GLY A 42 -7.39 11.67 4.29
N ALA A 43 -7.16 11.79 5.62
CA ALA A 43 -6.16 12.70 6.15
C ALA A 43 -4.76 12.23 5.74
N VAL A 44 -3.95 13.18 5.26
CA VAL A 44 -2.53 12.94 4.98
C VAL A 44 -1.74 13.32 6.22
N VAL A 45 -0.98 12.35 6.75
CA VAL A 45 -0.10 12.57 7.90
C VAL A 45 1.23 13.10 7.38
N PRO A 46 1.63 14.33 7.75
CA PRO A 46 2.92 14.87 7.31
C PRO A 46 4.09 14.06 7.87
N TYR A 47 5.02 13.73 6.99
CA TYR A 47 6.24 13.01 7.34
C TYR A 47 7.43 13.64 6.59
N PRO A 48 7.88 14.85 6.98
CA PRO A 48 8.87 15.61 6.25
C PRO A 48 10.29 15.07 6.46
N LYS A 49 10.61 13.99 5.76
CA LYS A 49 11.96 13.43 5.71
C LYS A 49 12.93 14.32 4.91
N PRO A 50 14.26 14.20 5.14
CA PRO A 50 15.27 14.73 4.22
C PRO A 50 15.07 14.17 2.80
N LEU A 51 15.24 15.02 1.79
CA LEU A 51 15.17 14.63 0.39
C LEU A 51 16.42 13.87 -0.01
N SER A 52 16.23 12.72 -0.67
CA SER A 52 17.31 11.92 -1.27
C SER A 52 17.67 12.48 -2.65
N VAL A 53 18.65 13.37 -2.74
CA VAL A 53 19.02 14.08 -3.97
C VAL A 53 20.24 13.45 -4.62
N ILE A 54 20.17 13.21 -5.94
CA ILE A 54 21.34 12.84 -6.74
C ILE A 54 22.10 14.12 -7.07
N VAL A 55 23.31 14.26 -6.51
CA VAL A 55 24.14 15.46 -6.73
C VAL A 55 25.03 15.29 -7.96
N ALA A 56 25.55 14.08 -8.19
CA ALA A 56 26.31 13.76 -9.37
C ALA A 56 25.96 12.33 -9.87
N PRO A 57 26.13 12.04 -11.16
CA PRO A 57 26.03 10.70 -11.70
C PRO A 57 27.00 9.78 -10.95
N ASP A 58 26.54 8.56 -10.64
CA ASP A 58 27.32 7.51 -9.96
C ASP A 58 27.74 7.78 -8.51
N GLU A 59 27.29 8.88 -7.91
CA GLU A 59 27.49 9.15 -6.48
C GLU A 59 26.27 8.70 -5.65
N PRO A 60 26.48 8.33 -4.37
CA PRO A 60 25.38 8.06 -3.45
C PRO A 60 24.47 9.29 -3.32
N LYS A 61 23.16 9.05 -3.15
CA LYS A 61 22.21 10.13 -2.90
C LYS A 61 22.54 10.85 -1.60
N GLU A 62 22.59 12.18 -1.64
CA GLU A 62 22.71 12.99 -0.44
C GLU A 62 21.36 13.25 0.20
N GLN A 63 21.33 13.19 1.54
CA GLN A 63 20.16 13.54 2.33
C GLN A 63 20.19 15.05 2.62
N GLN A 64 19.27 15.80 2.01
CA GLN A 64 19.19 17.26 2.15
C GLN A 64 17.99 17.67 3.00
N ASN A 65 18.23 18.56 3.98
CA ASN A 65 17.17 19.06 4.85
C ASN A 65 16.15 19.89 4.04
N PRO A 66 14.84 19.58 4.09
CA PRO A 66 13.82 20.33 3.37
C PRO A 66 13.80 21.83 3.69
N ALA A 67 14.04 22.22 4.95
CA ALA A 67 14.04 23.62 5.34
C ALA A 67 15.24 24.39 4.73
N GLU A 68 16.43 23.75 4.62
CA GLU A 68 17.62 24.35 3.98
C GLU A 68 17.43 24.49 2.46
N LEU A 69 16.58 23.66 1.86
CA LEU A 69 16.18 23.77 0.47
C LEU A 69 15.08 24.83 0.23
N GLY A 70 14.62 25.51 1.28
CA GLY A 70 13.56 26.52 1.20
C GLY A 70 12.17 25.93 0.95
N LEU A 71 11.94 24.68 1.35
CA LEU A 71 10.63 24.07 1.22
C LEU A 71 9.68 24.55 2.33
N ASN A 72 8.40 24.71 2.00
CA ASN A 72 7.35 25.07 2.95
C ASN A 72 6.92 23.84 3.78
N VAL A 73 7.78 23.42 4.71
CA VAL A 73 7.61 22.21 5.50
C VAL A 73 6.39 22.31 6.41
N VAL A 74 5.54 21.30 6.37
CA VAL A 74 4.36 21.17 7.24
C VAL A 74 4.79 20.50 8.54
N ALA A 75 4.29 21.00 9.68
CA ALA A 75 4.53 20.39 10.97
C ALA A 75 3.93 18.97 11.04
N ALA A 76 4.63 18.04 11.69
CA ALA A 76 4.24 16.63 11.73
C ALA A 76 2.90 16.38 12.43
N ASP A 77 2.44 17.31 13.27
CA ASP A 77 1.16 17.28 13.99
C ASP A 77 0.02 18.02 13.27
N ASP A 78 0.27 18.58 12.07
CA ASP A 78 -0.78 19.23 11.27
C ASP A 78 -1.56 18.23 10.41
N HIS A 79 -2.60 17.65 10.97
CA HIS A 79 -3.51 16.71 10.30
C HIS A 79 -4.65 17.39 9.51
N SER A 80 -4.50 18.64 9.11
CA SER A 80 -5.53 19.39 8.37
C SER A 80 -5.58 19.11 6.88
N TYR A 81 -4.62 18.36 6.34
CA TYR A 81 -4.54 18.03 4.93
C TYR A 81 -5.38 16.80 4.60
N ARG A 82 -6.07 16.83 3.45
CA ARG A 82 -6.83 15.72 2.88
C ARG A 82 -6.32 15.41 1.48
N LEU A 83 -6.24 14.13 1.17
CA LEU A 83 -5.88 13.69 -0.17
C LEU A 83 -7.01 13.99 -1.14
N GLU A 84 -6.71 14.80 -2.15
CA GLU A 84 -7.66 15.14 -3.22
C GLU A 84 -7.46 14.28 -4.47
N ARG A 85 -6.21 13.92 -4.77
CA ARG A 85 -5.87 13.16 -5.98
C ARG A 85 -4.63 12.31 -5.78
N VAL A 86 -4.67 11.13 -6.39
CA VAL A 86 -3.49 10.29 -6.61
C VAL A 86 -2.98 10.58 -8.01
N VAL A 87 -1.70 10.96 -8.12
CA VAL A 87 -1.10 11.42 -9.38
C VAL A 87 0.09 10.53 -9.75
N ILE A 88 -0.04 9.79 -10.83
CA ILE A 88 1.05 9.01 -11.40
C ILE A 88 1.86 9.94 -12.30
N ILE A 89 3.13 10.17 -11.97
CA ILE A 89 4.00 11.01 -12.78
C ILE A 89 4.60 10.23 -13.95
N ASP A 90 4.57 10.85 -15.11
CA ASP A 90 5.12 10.32 -16.36
C ASP A 90 6.04 11.40 -17.00
N ARG A 91 7.25 11.49 -16.44
CA ARG A 91 8.25 12.41 -16.94
C ARG A 91 8.88 11.87 -18.21
N ARG A 92 8.92 12.70 -19.24
CA ARG A 92 9.52 12.40 -20.53
C ARG A 92 10.87 13.11 -20.67
N ASP A 93 11.85 12.43 -21.24
CA ASP A 93 13.17 13.03 -21.50
C ASP A 93 13.12 13.99 -22.68
N GLU A 94 12.22 13.75 -23.63
CA GLU A 94 12.00 14.63 -24.77
C GLU A 94 11.03 15.77 -24.43
N PRO A 95 11.19 16.97 -25.03
CA PRO A 95 10.28 18.08 -24.83
C PRO A 95 8.83 17.67 -25.11
N THR A 96 7.99 17.70 -24.08
CA THR A 96 6.60 17.24 -24.13
C THR A 96 5.69 18.29 -23.54
N SER A 97 4.62 18.65 -24.24
CA SER A 97 3.58 19.52 -23.70
C SER A 97 2.92 18.86 -22.49
N PRO A 98 2.88 19.54 -21.33
CA PRO A 98 2.28 19.00 -20.14
C PRO A 98 0.77 18.74 -20.34
N ARG A 99 0.29 17.61 -19.80
CA ARG A 99 -1.12 17.26 -19.83
C ARG A 99 -1.50 16.35 -18.69
N ILE A 100 -2.79 16.31 -18.37
CA ILE A 100 -3.42 15.45 -17.38
C ILE A 100 -4.31 14.44 -18.10
N GLU A 101 -4.21 13.19 -17.71
CA GLU A 101 -5.03 12.10 -18.24
C GLU A 101 -5.64 11.31 -17.07
N PRO A 102 -6.95 10.94 -17.11
CA PRO A 102 -7.50 10.00 -16.14
C PRO A 102 -6.84 8.63 -16.30
N VAL A 103 -6.60 7.94 -15.21
CA VAL A 103 -6.05 6.58 -15.21
C VAL A 103 -7.13 5.62 -14.74
N PRO A 104 -7.45 4.56 -15.49
CA PRO A 104 -8.37 3.51 -15.07
C PRO A 104 -7.93 2.90 -13.73
N LEU A 105 -8.91 2.55 -12.87
CA LEU A 105 -8.63 2.04 -11.52
C LEU A 105 -7.72 0.81 -11.53
N ALA A 106 -7.97 -0.15 -12.41
CA ALA A 106 -7.13 -1.34 -12.54
C ALA A 106 -5.67 -1.00 -12.85
N GLN A 107 -5.43 -0.10 -13.81
CA GLN A 107 -4.09 0.36 -14.15
C GLN A 107 -3.42 1.13 -13.01
N ALA A 108 -4.21 1.94 -12.29
CA ALA A 108 -3.73 2.66 -11.12
C ALA A 108 -3.29 1.70 -10.01
N LEU A 109 -4.10 0.67 -9.72
CA LEU A 109 -3.78 -0.37 -8.74
C LEU A 109 -2.49 -1.09 -9.11
N MET A 110 -2.34 -1.56 -10.34
CA MET A 110 -1.11 -2.20 -10.82
C MET A 110 0.12 -1.31 -10.58
N THR A 111 0.03 -0.04 -10.99
CA THR A 111 1.16 0.90 -10.87
C THR A 111 1.49 1.24 -9.41
N ILE A 112 0.47 1.46 -8.56
CA ILE A 112 0.65 1.91 -7.18
C ILE A 112 1.12 0.77 -6.29
N CYS A 113 0.62 -0.45 -6.50
CA CYS A 113 1.05 -1.63 -5.73
C CYS A 113 2.54 -1.90 -5.88
N GLU A 114 3.12 -1.72 -7.07
CA GLU A 114 4.56 -1.82 -7.30
C GLU A 114 5.39 -0.80 -6.48
N GLN A 115 4.76 0.31 -6.09
CA GLN A 115 5.39 1.38 -5.32
C GLN A 115 5.00 1.37 -3.83
N THR A 116 4.24 0.36 -3.39
CA THR A 116 3.72 0.26 -2.03
C THR A 116 4.50 -0.80 -1.26
N SER A 117 5.27 -0.38 -0.27
CA SER A 117 5.99 -1.30 0.61
C SER A 117 5.03 -1.91 1.64
N GLY A 118 5.17 -3.21 1.87
CA GLY A 118 4.46 -3.89 2.95
C GLY A 118 2.99 -4.21 2.69
N LEU A 119 2.55 -4.16 1.43
CA LEU A 119 1.18 -4.52 1.03
C LEU A 119 0.80 -5.92 1.54
N MET A 120 1.74 -6.87 1.49
CA MET A 120 1.58 -8.25 1.96
C MET A 120 1.31 -8.37 3.48
N PHE A 121 1.74 -7.38 4.27
CA PHE A 121 1.55 -7.37 5.72
C PHE A 121 0.26 -6.67 6.16
N THR A 122 -0.47 -6.10 5.20
CA THR A 122 -1.68 -5.35 5.48
C THR A 122 -2.89 -6.15 5.05
N ARG A 123 -3.70 -6.58 6.01
CA ARG A 123 -4.99 -7.19 5.71
C ARG A 123 -5.83 -6.23 4.88
N GLU A 124 -6.43 -6.73 3.79
CA GLU A 124 -7.17 -5.90 2.83
C GLU A 124 -6.35 -4.74 2.23
N GLY A 125 -5.03 -4.96 2.05
CA GLY A 125 -4.13 -3.90 1.58
C GLY A 125 -4.53 -3.33 0.23
N LEU A 126 -4.81 -4.18 -0.75
CA LEU A 126 -5.26 -3.77 -2.08
C LEU A 126 -6.59 -3.01 -2.04
N ARG A 127 -7.55 -3.50 -1.25
CA ARG A 127 -8.84 -2.85 -1.00
C ARG A 127 -8.64 -1.45 -0.44
N SER A 128 -7.74 -1.30 0.54
CA SER A 128 -7.44 -0.01 1.13
C SER A 128 -6.88 0.98 0.12
N ILE A 129 -6.02 0.54 -0.79
CA ILE A 129 -5.49 1.37 -1.89
C ILE A 129 -6.62 1.76 -2.86
N ALA A 130 -7.47 0.80 -3.25
CA ALA A 130 -8.61 1.07 -4.14
C ALA A 130 -9.58 2.10 -3.53
N ASP A 131 -9.93 1.93 -2.25
CA ASP A 131 -10.81 2.86 -1.52
C ASP A 131 -10.21 4.27 -1.46
N VAL A 132 -8.90 4.39 -1.23
CA VAL A 132 -8.19 5.69 -1.22
C VAL A 132 -8.21 6.33 -2.61
N ILE A 133 -7.96 5.58 -3.67
CA ILE A 133 -7.99 6.09 -5.04
C ILE A 133 -9.40 6.59 -5.39
N ILE A 134 -10.43 5.79 -5.13
CA ILE A 134 -11.83 6.14 -5.41
C ILE A 134 -12.23 7.36 -4.58
N GLY A 135 -11.96 7.32 -3.27
CA GLY A 135 -12.31 8.39 -2.34
C GLY A 135 -11.62 9.73 -2.62
N SER A 136 -10.45 9.71 -3.27
CA SER A 136 -9.71 10.90 -3.72
C SER A 136 -10.09 11.35 -5.15
N GLY A 137 -11.21 10.90 -5.68
CA GLY A 137 -11.66 11.28 -7.03
C GLY A 137 -10.85 10.65 -8.16
N GLY A 138 -10.23 9.49 -7.89
CA GLY A 138 -9.52 8.66 -8.86
C GLY A 138 -8.05 9.00 -9.05
N ALA A 139 -7.39 8.16 -9.82
CA ALA A 139 -5.99 8.36 -10.19
C ALA A 139 -5.87 9.18 -11.49
N TRP A 140 -4.80 9.96 -11.57
CA TRP A 140 -4.50 10.83 -12.71
C TRP A 140 -3.06 10.64 -13.14
N ARG A 141 -2.79 10.71 -14.43
CA ARG A 141 -1.43 10.74 -14.97
C ARG A 141 -1.06 12.16 -15.32
N LEU A 142 0.08 12.62 -14.81
CA LEU A 142 0.68 13.91 -15.16
C LEU A 142 1.86 13.65 -16.08
N VAL A 143 1.68 13.93 -17.37
CA VAL A 143 2.72 13.79 -18.40
C VAL A 143 3.43 15.13 -18.56
N TYR A 144 4.76 15.13 -18.48
CA TYR A 144 5.56 16.36 -18.63
C TYR A 144 7.04 16.04 -18.92
N SER A 145 7.80 17.02 -19.42
CA SER A 145 9.27 16.96 -19.46
C SER A 145 9.89 17.81 -18.35
N GLU A 146 9.40 19.02 -18.14
CA GLU A 146 9.88 19.95 -17.13
C GLU A 146 8.76 20.30 -16.14
N VAL A 147 9.03 20.11 -14.85
CA VAL A 147 8.01 20.30 -13.78
C VAL A 147 7.50 21.75 -13.71
N GLN A 148 8.34 22.73 -14.09
CA GLN A 148 7.97 24.15 -14.15
C GLN A 148 6.82 24.39 -15.11
N GLN A 149 6.78 23.67 -16.22
CA GLN A 149 5.71 23.76 -17.22
C GLN A 149 4.44 23.04 -16.76
N ALA A 150 4.57 22.02 -15.90
CA ALA A 150 3.47 21.25 -15.35
C ALA A 150 2.80 21.91 -14.13
N GLU A 151 3.42 22.94 -13.53
CA GLU A 151 2.90 23.60 -12.32
C GLU A 151 1.44 24.05 -12.41
N PRO A 152 0.94 24.66 -13.49
CA PRO A 152 -0.48 25.03 -13.61
C PRO A 152 -1.42 23.83 -13.51
N LEU A 153 -0.99 22.68 -14.05
CA LEU A 153 -1.77 21.43 -13.98
C LEU A 153 -1.79 20.84 -12.58
N VAL A 154 -0.73 21.04 -11.79
CA VAL A 154 -0.71 20.65 -10.37
C VAL A 154 -1.76 21.43 -9.58
N TYR A 155 -1.89 22.74 -9.82
CA TYR A 155 -2.97 23.54 -9.21
C TYR A 155 -4.37 23.10 -9.66
N GLN A 156 -4.50 22.71 -10.93
CA GLN A 156 -5.75 22.15 -11.46
C GLN A 156 -6.10 20.82 -10.76
N LEU A 157 -5.14 19.93 -10.55
CA LEU A 157 -5.32 18.68 -9.78
C LEU A 157 -5.70 18.95 -8.32
N LEU A 158 -5.11 19.96 -7.68
CA LEU A 158 -5.43 20.37 -6.31
C LEU A 158 -6.82 21.02 -6.21
N SER A 159 -7.21 21.84 -7.16
CA SER A 159 -8.54 22.50 -7.16
C SER A 159 -9.66 21.57 -7.62
N GLY A 160 -9.36 20.66 -8.52
CA GLY A 160 -10.35 19.84 -9.24
C GLY A 160 -11.05 20.58 -10.38
N GLU A 161 -10.72 21.86 -10.61
CA GLU A 161 -11.36 22.67 -11.64
C GLU A 161 -10.76 22.39 -13.02
N GLY A 162 -11.63 22.21 -14.02
CA GLY A 162 -11.21 21.98 -15.41
C GLY A 162 -10.54 20.65 -15.68
N LEU A 163 -10.65 19.68 -14.77
CA LEU A 163 -10.21 18.32 -15.04
C LEU A 163 -11.09 17.68 -16.12
N PRO A 164 -10.53 16.79 -16.96
CA PRO A 164 -11.32 15.97 -17.86
C PRO A 164 -12.39 15.19 -17.10
N GLU A 165 -13.54 14.98 -17.74
CA GLU A 165 -14.57 14.10 -17.22
C GLU A 165 -14.02 12.66 -17.13
N ARG A 166 -14.42 11.97 -16.07
CA ARG A 166 -14.12 10.53 -15.89
C ARG A 166 -15.37 9.81 -15.42
N GLU A 167 -15.51 8.59 -15.84
CA GLU A 167 -16.52 7.70 -15.31
C GLU A 167 -16.15 7.26 -13.89
N ALA A 168 -17.16 7.10 -13.04
CA ALA A 168 -16.96 6.52 -11.73
C ALA A 168 -16.67 5.02 -11.90
N GLU A 169 -15.56 4.58 -11.34
CA GLU A 169 -15.18 3.18 -11.34
C GLU A 169 -15.36 2.59 -9.94
N GLY A 170 -15.67 1.32 -9.90
CA GLY A 170 -15.79 0.54 -8.68
C GLY A 170 -15.08 -0.80 -8.83
N TYR A 171 -15.14 -1.60 -7.79
CA TYR A 171 -14.62 -2.96 -7.79
C TYR A 171 -15.51 -3.87 -6.95
N GLN A 172 -15.47 -5.16 -7.26
CA GLN A 172 -16.05 -6.24 -6.49
C GLN A 172 -14.94 -7.14 -5.95
N THR A 173 -15.02 -7.52 -4.69
CA THR A 173 -14.09 -8.46 -4.07
C THR A 173 -14.65 -9.87 -4.07
N PHE A 174 -13.76 -10.84 -4.22
CA PHE A 174 -14.07 -12.24 -4.05
C PHE A 174 -13.40 -12.73 -2.77
N GLU A 175 -14.18 -12.81 -1.70
CA GLU A 175 -13.72 -13.32 -0.42
C GLU A 175 -13.35 -14.80 -0.54
N PRO A 176 -12.34 -15.28 0.22
CA PRO A 176 -12.14 -16.71 0.34
C PRO A 176 -13.38 -17.36 0.97
N ALA A 177 -13.90 -18.40 0.34
CA ALA A 177 -14.99 -19.16 0.94
C ALA A 177 -14.50 -19.83 2.24
N ASP A 178 -15.35 -19.86 3.24
CA ASP A 178 -15.13 -20.69 4.42
C ASP A 178 -14.93 -22.14 3.93
N ALA A 179 -13.74 -22.68 4.19
CA ALA A 179 -13.39 -24.02 3.76
C ALA A 179 -14.28 -25.02 4.51
N LEU A 180 -15.32 -25.52 3.84
CA LEU A 180 -16.01 -26.71 4.33
C LEU A 180 -15.09 -27.91 4.04
N PRO A 181 -14.85 -28.78 5.02
CA PRO A 181 -14.05 -29.97 4.79
C PRO A 181 -14.76 -30.87 3.82
N ASN A 182 -14.31 -30.87 2.56
CA ASN A 182 -14.80 -31.83 1.57
C ASN A 182 -13.95 -33.11 1.68
N VAL A 183 -14.64 -34.23 1.88
CA VAL A 183 -14.00 -35.55 1.88
C VAL A 183 -13.99 -36.07 0.44
N PHE A 184 -12.81 -36.23 -0.12
CA PHE A 184 -12.60 -36.77 -1.45
C PHE A 184 -12.13 -38.23 -1.37
N ALA A 185 -12.48 -39.02 -2.38
CA ALA A 185 -11.96 -40.36 -2.52
C ALA A 185 -10.48 -40.37 -2.88
N ASN A 186 -9.75 -41.40 -2.44
CA ASN A 186 -8.34 -41.56 -2.82
C ASN A 186 -8.18 -41.57 -4.36
N GLY A 187 -7.17 -40.89 -4.85
CA GLY A 187 -6.90 -40.70 -6.28
C GLY A 187 -7.71 -39.58 -6.95
N THR A 188 -8.60 -38.88 -6.23
CA THR A 188 -9.29 -37.69 -6.76
C THR A 188 -8.31 -36.54 -6.97
N VAL A 189 -8.29 -35.94 -8.16
CA VAL A 189 -7.60 -34.69 -8.40
C VAL A 189 -8.51 -33.55 -7.97
N THR A 190 -8.01 -32.67 -7.11
CA THR A 190 -8.75 -31.52 -6.58
C THR A 190 -8.13 -30.22 -7.04
N VAL A 191 -8.96 -29.18 -7.17
CA VAL A 191 -8.59 -27.82 -7.53
C VAL A 191 -9.12 -26.88 -6.44
N ALA A 192 -8.30 -25.93 -6.01
CA ALA A 192 -8.66 -24.92 -5.04
C ALA A 192 -7.92 -23.61 -5.37
N ARG A 193 -8.41 -22.47 -4.88
CA ARG A 193 -7.67 -21.23 -4.88
C ARG A 193 -6.36 -21.38 -4.09
N ALA A 194 -5.30 -20.77 -4.55
CA ALA A 194 -4.06 -20.76 -3.78
C ALA A 194 -4.26 -19.99 -2.45
N PRO A 195 -3.75 -20.51 -1.33
CA PRO A 195 -3.90 -19.84 -0.03
C PRO A 195 -3.38 -18.39 -0.04
N GLY A 196 -4.13 -17.49 0.58
CA GLY A 196 -3.78 -16.08 0.67
C GLY A 196 -3.94 -15.31 -0.65
N SER A 197 -4.68 -15.85 -1.63
CA SER A 197 -5.05 -15.12 -2.84
C SER A 197 -6.38 -14.39 -2.67
N GLU A 198 -6.45 -13.16 -3.17
CA GLU A 198 -7.64 -12.29 -3.16
C GLU A 198 -7.95 -11.85 -4.58
N GLY A 199 -9.19 -11.95 -5.02
CA GLY A 199 -9.65 -11.56 -6.35
C GLY A 199 -10.42 -10.25 -6.33
N TYR A 200 -10.24 -9.44 -7.36
CA TYR A 200 -10.89 -8.14 -7.54
C TYR A 200 -11.35 -7.98 -8.98
N LEU A 201 -12.65 -7.89 -9.19
CA LEU A 201 -13.20 -7.47 -10.48
C LEU A 201 -13.30 -5.94 -10.47
N VAL A 202 -12.49 -5.28 -11.29
CA VAL A 202 -12.43 -3.83 -11.41
C VAL A 202 -13.17 -3.41 -12.66
N GLY A 203 -14.19 -2.58 -12.50
CA GLY A 203 -15.13 -2.30 -13.59
C GLY A 203 -15.90 -3.57 -13.98
N GLU A 204 -16.08 -3.79 -15.30
CA GLU A 204 -16.83 -4.93 -15.82
C GLU A 204 -15.96 -6.06 -16.39
N GLU A 205 -14.67 -5.79 -16.67
CA GLU A 205 -13.85 -6.68 -17.49
C GLU A 205 -12.49 -7.04 -16.88
N THR A 206 -11.94 -6.23 -15.98
CA THR A 206 -10.57 -6.43 -15.49
C THR A 206 -10.56 -7.18 -14.18
N PHE A 207 -10.04 -8.40 -14.20
CA PHE A 207 -9.86 -9.21 -13.00
C PHE A 207 -8.42 -9.15 -12.51
N LEU A 208 -8.23 -8.64 -11.29
CA LEU A 208 -6.94 -8.58 -10.62
C LEU A 208 -6.86 -9.63 -9.52
N LEU A 209 -5.77 -10.37 -9.49
CA LEU A 209 -5.46 -11.33 -8.44
C LEU A 209 -4.26 -10.85 -7.63
N HIS A 210 -4.49 -10.64 -6.35
CA HIS A 210 -3.46 -10.29 -5.38
C HIS A 210 -3.04 -11.50 -4.55
N ARG A 211 -1.73 -11.75 -4.45
CA ARG A 211 -1.16 -12.78 -3.59
C ARG A 211 0.23 -12.40 -3.11
N GLY A 212 0.40 -12.23 -1.81
CA GLY A 212 1.65 -11.74 -1.25
C GLY A 212 2.01 -10.36 -1.77
N GLU A 213 3.15 -10.23 -2.45
CA GLU A 213 3.58 -8.97 -3.08
C GLU A 213 3.17 -8.87 -4.56
N ALA A 214 2.62 -9.95 -5.13
CA ALA A 214 2.27 -10.00 -6.54
C ALA A 214 0.82 -9.57 -6.76
N LEU A 215 0.64 -8.69 -7.74
CA LEU A 215 -0.66 -8.35 -8.32
C LEU A 215 -0.62 -8.72 -9.80
N ASN A 216 -1.54 -9.57 -10.22
CA ASN A 216 -1.62 -10.07 -11.59
C ASN A 216 -2.98 -9.76 -12.20
N GLU A 217 -3.00 -9.37 -13.45
CA GLU A 217 -4.22 -9.32 -14.25
C GLU A 217 -4.45 -10.70 -14.87
N LEU A 218 -5.64 -11.27 -14.66
CA LEU A 218 -6.02 -12.54 -15.25
C LEU A 218 -6.92 -12.33 -16.46
N SER A 219 -6.69 -13.14 -17.50
CA SER A 219 -7.63 -13.23 -18.62
C SER A 219 -9.00 -13.75 -18.15
N GLY A 220 -10.08 -13.45 -18.90
CA GLY A 220 -11.43 -13.84 -18.53
C GLY A 220 -11.56 -15.33 -18.19
N PHE A 221 -10.99 -16.24 -19.02
CA PHE A 221 -11.02 -17.66 -18.73
C PHE A 221 -10.21 -18.05 -17.48
N ALA A 222 -9.03 -17.47 -17.27
CA ALA A 222 -8.21 -17.71 -16.09
C ALA A 222 -8.89 -17.18 -14.81
N ALA A 223 -9.56 -16.04 -14.90
CA ALA A 223 -10.35 -15.49 -13.82
C ALA A 223 -11.51 -16.43 -13.43
N GLU A 224 -12.25 -16.93 -14.42
CA GLU A 224 -13.35 -17.88 -14.17
C GLU A 224 -12.84 -19.20 -13.58
N CYS A 225 -11.68 -19.70 -14.02
CA CYS A 225 -11.04 -20.84 -13.38
C CYS A 225 -10.76 -20.59 -11.89
N TRP A 226 -10.27 -19.39 -11.54
CA TRP A 226 -10.01 -19.04 -10.15
C TRP A 226 -11.32 -18.83 -9.36
N ILE A 227 -12.32 -18.19 -9.96
CA ILE A 227 -13.63 -17.95 -9.34
C ILE A 227 -14.31 -19.29 -9.03
N ALA A 228 -14.37 -20.21 -10.00
CA ALA A 228 -14.99 -21.54 -9.85
C ALA A 228 -14.31 -22.42 -8.80
N ALA A 229 -13.04 -22.13 -8.46
CA ALA A 229 -12.29 -22.82 -7.41
C ALA A 229 -12.47 -22.21 -6.02
N GLU A 230 -13.58 -21.51 -5.76
CA GLU A 230 -13.89 -20.85 -4.48
C GLU A 230 -13.74 -21.80 -3.28
N GLN A 231 -14.25 -23.02 -3.43
CA GLN A 231 -14.02 -24.12 -2.49
C GLN A 231 -13.14 -25.18 -3.15
N GLN A 232 -12.43 -25.97 -2.33
CA GLN A 232 -11.74 -27.12 -2.87
C GLN A 232 -12.76 -28.10 -3.47
N ILE A 233 -12.67 -28.35 -4.77
CA ILE A 233 -13.58 -29.24 -5.52
C ILE A 233 -12.78 -30.22 -6.38
N SER A 234 -13.43 -31.31 -6.83
CA SER A 234 -12.77 -32.18 -7.78
C SER A 234 -12.56 -31.52 -9.13
N SER A 235 -11.47 -31.85 -9.81
CA SER A 235 -11.16 -31.35 -11.16
C SER A 235 -12.31 -31.62 -12.16
N GLU A 236 -13.02 -32.71 -12.02
CA GLU A 236 -14.19 -33.02 -12.85
C GLU A 236 -15.32 -32.01 -12.60
N LYS A 237 -15.64 -31.74 -11.34
CA LYS A 237 -16.70 -30.78 -11.00
C LYS A 237 -16.30 -29.35 -11.42
N HIS A 238 -15.03 -28.99 -11.25
CA HIS A 238 -14.50 -27.72 -11.69
C HIS A 238 -14.65 -27.55 -13.23
N TYR A 239 -14.31 -28.58 -13.98
CA TYR A 239 -14.50 -28.60 -15.43
C TYR A 239 -15.97 -28.48 -15.84
N GLU A 240 -16.87 -29.21 -15.17
CA GLU A 240 -18.31 -29.10 -15.42
C GLU A 240 -18.84 -27.67 -15.23
N LEU A 241 -18.45 -26.99 -14.14
CA LEU A 241 -18.84 -25.59 -13.90
C LEU A 241 -18.36 -24.66 -15.01
N LEU A 242 -17.13 -24.86 -15.48
CA LEU A 242 -16.60 -24.05 -16.56
C LEU A 242 -17.26 -24.36 -17.91
N CYS A 243 -17.70 -25.58 -18.16
CA CYS A 243 -18.48 -25.94 -19.36
C CYS A 243 -19.86 -25.27 -19.39
N GLU A 244 -20.44 -24.93 -18.24
CA GLU A 244 -21.68 -24.15 -18.17
C GLU A 244 -21.48 -22.70 -18.63
N LEU A 245 -20.28 -22.15 -18.42
CA LEU A 245 -19.92 -20.77 -18.83
C LEU A 245 -19.35 -20.71 -20.25
N PHE A 246 -18.63 -21.74 -20.66
CA PHE A 246 -17.90 -21.80 -21.93
C PHE A 246 -18.36 -22.98 -22.75
N GLU A 247 -19.32 -22.76 -23.63
CA GLU A 247 -19.87 -23.82 -24.50
C GLU A 247 -18.79 -24.45 -25.37
N GLY A 248 -18.68 -25.79 -25.31
CA GLY A 248 -17.72 -26.53 -26.12
C GLY A 248 -16.26 -26.42 -25.65
N LEU A 249 -16.01 -26.12 -24.39
CA LEU A 249 -14.66 -26.07 -23.79
C LEU A 249 -13.93 -27.41 -23.97
N PRO A 250 -12.82 -27.48 -24.74
CA PRO A 250 -12.06 -28.72 -24.88
C PRO A 250 -11.36 -29.09 -23.57
N ARG A 251 -11.35 -30.37 -23.23
CA ARG A 251 -10.72 -30.86 -22.01
C ARG A 251 -9.23 -30.58 -21.95
N ASP A 252 -8.52 -30.75 -23.04
CA ASP A 252 -7.09 -30.49 -23.15
C ASP A 252 -6.74 -29.00 -22.99
N ALA A 253 -7.61 -28.09 -23.44
CA ALA A 253 -7.45 -26.66 -23.20
C ALA A 253 -7.62 -26.34 -21.70
N TYR A 254 -8.63 -26.91 -21.05
CA TYR A 254 -8.84 -26.80 -19.61
C TYR A 254 -7.62 -27.31 -18.83
N ASP A 255 -7.18 -28.55 -19.11
CA ASP A 255 -6.06 -29.18 -18.41
C ASP A 255 -4.77 -28.36 -18.57
N THR A 256 -4.55 -27.77 -19.75
CA THR A 256 -3.41 -26.87 -20.02
C THR A 256 -3.44 -25.64 -19.14
N VAL A 257 -4.59 -24.94 -19.07
CA VAL A 257 -4.72 -23.70 -18.29
C VAL A 257 -4.63 -24.00 -16.79
N ILE A 258 -5.28 -25.06 -16.30
CA ILE A 258 -5.19 -25.43 -14.88
C ILE A 258 -3.75 -25.75 -14.47
N THR A 259 -2.99 -26.42 -15.33
CA THR A 259 -1.56 -26.68 -15.10
C THR A 259 -0.78 -25.38 -15.02
N GLN A 260 -0.98 -24.46 -15.97
CA GLN A 260 -0.32 -23.15 -15.96
C GLN A 260 -0.66 -22.31 -14.72
N LEU A 261 -1.93 -22.27 -14.33
CA LEU A 261 -2.37 -21.55 -13.13
C LEU A 261 -1.81 -22.18 -11.85
N SER A 262 -1.65 -23.50 -11.82
CA SER A 262 -1.01 -24.22 -10.71
C SER A 262 0.50 -23.92 -10.63
N GLU A 263 1.20 -23.96 -11.76
CA GLU A 263 2.63 -23.61 -11.84
C GLU A 263 2.89 -22.15 -11.45
N ALA A 264 1.98 -21.25 -11.83
CA ALA A 264 2.02 -19.84 -11.42
C ALA A 264 1.62 -19.62 -9.94
N GLY A 265 1.20 -20.68 -9.24
CA GLY A 265 0.75 -20.59 -7.85
C GLY A 265 -0.57 -19.84 -7.65
N ILE A 266 -1.37 -19.73 -8.69
CA ILE A 266 -2.70 -19.09 -8.68
C ILE A 266 -3.76 -20.06 -8.18
N LEU A 267 -3.64 -21.33 -8.58
CA LEU A 267 -4.45 -22.44 -8.09
C LEU A 267 -3.57 -23.46 -7.37
N THR A 268 -4.18 -24.23 -6.51
CA THR A 268 -3.59 -25.43 -5.91
C THR A 268 -4.27 -26.64 -6.50
N VAL A 269 -3.49 -27.50 -7.18
CA VAL A 269 -3.96 -28.77 -7.75
C VAL A 269 -3.29 -29.91 -7.00
N ARG A 270 -4.06 -30.82 -6.44
CA ARG A 270 -3.54 -31.95 -5.66
C ARG A 270 -4.28 -33.23 -5.98
N THR A 271 -3.56 -34.35 -5.95
CA THR A 271 -4.19 -35.68 -5.93
C THR A 271 -4.34 -36.11 -4.47
N VAL A 272 -5.51 -36.56 -4.10
CA VAL A 272 -5.79 -37.07 -2.75
C VAL A 272 -5.17 -38.44 -2.64
N ASP A 273 -4.10 -38.57 -1.91
CA ASP A 273 -3.33 -39.82 -1.71
C ASP A 273 -3.76 -40.57 -0.44
N ASP A 274 -4.43 -39.89 0.52
CA ASP A 274 -4.91 -40.46 1.78
C ASP A 274 -6.35 -39.99 2.05
N PRO A 275 -7.32 -40.92 2.21
CA PRO A 275 -8.71 -40.60 2.54
C PRO A 275 -8.90 -39.99 3.95
N LEU A 276 -7.85 -39.97 4.78
CA LEU A 276 -7.84 -39.36 6.11
C LEU A 276 -7.18 -37.97 6.16
N TYR A 277 -6.83 -37.38 5.02
CA TYR A 277 -6.36 -36.02 4.99
C TYR A 277 -7.52 -35.09 5.36
N THR A 278 -7.63 -34.78 6.64
CA THR A 278 -8.30 -33.58 7.12
C THR A 278 -7.32 -32.43 6.94
N ASP A 279 -7.76 -31.34 6.28
CA ASP A 279 -6.98 -30.11 6.28
C ASP A 279 -6.44 -29.84 7.70
N PRO A 280 -5.18 -29.47 7.85
CA PRO A 280 -4.69 -29.06 9.15
C PRO A 280 -5.62 -27.95 9.65
N GLU A 281 -6.18 -28.15 10.85
CA GLU A 281 -6.94 -27.10 11.52
C GLU A 281 -6.14 -25.79 11.40
N PRO A 282 -6.80 -24.68 11.05
CA PRO A 282 -6.12 -23.39 11.06
C PRO A 282 -5.44 -23.29 12.42
N ALA A 283 -4.11 -23.16 12.40
CA ALA A 283 -3.33 -23.04 13.63
C ALA A 283 -4.07 -22.04 14.51
N GLU A 284 -4.61 -22.50 15.62
CA GLU A 284 -5.13 -21.62 16.65
C GLU A 284 -4.03 -20.61 16.91
N LEU A 285 -4.24 -19.37 16.48
CA LEU A 285 -3.47 -18.25 16.95
C LEU A 285 -3.71 -18.30 18.45
N ASP A 286 -2.69 -18.77 19.20
CA ASP A 286 -2.66 -18.71 20.64
C ASP A 286 -3.18 -17.33 21.06
N ALA A 287 -4.45 -17.29 21.45
CA ALA A 287 -4.99 -16.18 22.16
C ALA A 287 -4.17 -16.12 23.43
N ALA A 288 -3.23 -15.17 23.47
CA ALA A 288 -2.46 -14.89 24.66
C ALA A 288 -3.44 -14.82 25.82
N ASP A 289 -3.33 -15.76 26.73
CA ASP A 289 -4.12 -15.87 27.94
C ASP A 289 -3.98 -14.54 28.70
N PRO A 290 -5.06 -13.72 28.83
CA PRO A 290 -4.98 -12.45 29.53
C PRO A 290 -4.74 -12.61 31.05
N ASP A 291 -4.79 -13.86 31.58
CA ASP A 291 -4.59 -14.16 33.00
C ASP A 291 -3.16 -14.56 33.37
N ALA A 292 -2.21 -14.65 32.40
CA ALA A 292 -0.82 -14.96 32.70
C ALA A 292 -0.01 -13.78 33.31
N ALA A 293 -0.60 -12.59 33.40
CA ALA A 293 0.07 -11.39 33.97
C ALA A 293 -0.23 -11.15 35.47
N ALA A 294 -0.94 -12.05 36.16
CA ALA A 294 -1.38 -11.83 37.54
C ALA A 294 -0.78 -12.76 38.58
N SER A 295 0.31 -13.47 38.33
CA SER A 295 0.89 -14.41 39.30
C SER A 295 2.40 -14.33 39.48
N GLU A 296 2.95 -13.12 39.63
CA GLU A 296 4.28 -12.91 40.21
C GLU A 296 4.28 -11.78 41.24
N GLU A 297 3.49 -11.93 42.27
CA GLU A 297 3.73 -11.26 43.58
C GLU A 297 3.79 -12.33 44.65
N GLY A 298 5.00 -12.57 45.17
CA GLY A 298 5.13 -13.33 46.40
C GLY A 298 6.43 -14.11 46.56
N ALA A 299 7.50 -13.46 46.93
CA ALA A 299 8.58 -14.12 47.61
C ALA A 299 9.10 -13.28 48.77
N PRO A 300 9.40 -13.88 49.92
CA PRO A 300 9.75 -13.15 51.11
C PRO A 300 11.27 -13.02 51.32
N GLY A 301 11.60 -11.90 51.90
CA GLY A 301 12.68 -11.47 52.70
C GLY A 301 13.93 -12.30 52.98
N SER A 302 15.05 -11.59 53.02
CA SER A 302 16.00 -11.70 54.15
C SER A 302 16.86 -10.44 54.20
N GLU A 303 16.81 -9.86 55.40
CA GLU A 303 17.67 -8.92 56.09
C GLU A 303 19.17 -9.07 55.77
N THR A 304 19.87 -7.94 55.74
CA THR A 304 20.97 -7.47 56.64
C THR A 304 21.48 -6.17 56.02
N ALA A 305 21.31 -5.06 56.61
CA ALA A 305 22.06 -4.39 57.70
C ALA A 305 23.34 -3.69 57.23
N ALA A 306 23.35 -2.42 57.61
CA ALA A 306 24.41 -1.57 58.07
C ALA A 306 25.14 -0.65 57.09
N GLU A 307 24.95 0.56 57.39
CA GLU A 307 25.84 1.66 57.85
C GLU A 307 26.47 2.47 56.69
N ASP A 308 26.07 3.69 56.63
CA ASP A 308 26.58 4.90 57.31
C ASP A 308 27.66 5.60 56.48
N THR A 309 27.47 6.79 56.09
CA THR A 309 28.13 8.02 56.46
C THR A 309 27.74 9.18 55.53
N ALA A 310 27.36 10.23 56.24
CA ALA A 310 27.11 11.61 55.77
C ALA A 310 28.41 12.31 55.36
N GLU A 311 28.27 13.40 54.63
CA GLU A 311 28.85 14.76 54.76
C GLU A 311 28.72 15.47 53.45
N ASP A 312 27.92 16.49 53.33
CA ASP A 312 28.10 17.89 53.66
C ASP A 312 29.02 18.69 52.71
N ALA A 313 28.49 19.78 52.31
CA ALA A 313 29.02 21.12 52.00
C ALA A 313 28.70 21.58 50.58
N ASP A 314 27.75 22.51 50.41
CA ASP A 314 27.75 23.96 50.65
C ASP A 314 28.61 24.76 49.65
N GLY A 315 28.02 25.79 49.08
CA GLY A 315 28.78 26.83 48.37
C GLY A 315 28.10 27.51 47.19
N THR A 316 27.08 28.26 47.44
CA THR A 316 26.83 29.70 47.12
C THR A 316 27.66 30.37 46.01
N SER A 317 26.95 31.15 45.21
CA SER A 317 27.11 32.60 44.89
C SER A 317 26.91 32.86 43.40
N ALA A 318 25.82 33.50 42.94
CA ALA A 318 25.50 34.92 42.84
C ALA A 318 26.44 35.72 41.89
N GLY A 319 25.79 36.42 40.96
CA GLY A 319 26.28 37.52 40.18
C GLY A 319 25.69 37.54 38.79
N ASP A 320 24.59 38.12 38.48
CA ASP A 320 24.14 39.52 38.29
C ASP A 320 25.13 40.34 37.45
N THR A 321 24.68 40.82 36.32
CA THR A 321 24.72 42.17 35.77
C THR A 321 24.38 42.21 34.29
N THR A 322 23.21 42.66 33.97
CA THR A 322 22.71 43.85 33.24
C THR A 322 23.53 44.48 32.14
N GLN A 323 22.75 44.91 31.16
CA GLN A 323 22.78 46.12 30.31
C GLN A 323 23.34 45.93 28.90
N ASN A 324 22.49 46.16 27.97
CA ASN A 324 21.96 47.37 27.32
C ASN A 324 22.69 47.74 26.00
N ALA A 325 21.86 47.98 25.08
CA ALA A 325 21.69 49.13 24.20
C ALA A 325 21.99 48.90 22.71
N GLU A 326 20.93 49.05 21.93
CA GLU A 326 20.71 50.07 20.85
C GLU A 326 21.66 49.98 19.65
N ALA A 327 21.15 49.84 18.50
CA ALA A 327 20.34 50.60 17.55
C ALA A 327 21.18 51.02 16.32
N THR A 328 20.45 51.08 15.19
CA THR A 328 20.69 51.81 13.93
C THR A 328 21.74 51.24 12.96
N GLU A 329 21.33 50.88 11.78
CA GLU A 329 20.75 51.48 10.56
C GLU A 329 20.12 50.40 9.66
#